data_2a02a374ef076dce455b6374405c7cfa
#
_entry.id   2a02a374ef076dce455b6374405c7cfa
#
_cell.length_a   1.000
_cell.length_b   1.000
_cell.length_c   1.000
_cell.angle_alpha   90.00
_cell.angle_beta   90.00
_cell.angle_gamma   90.00
#
_symmetry.space_group_name_H-M   'P 1'
#
loop_
_entity.id
_entity.type
_entity.pdbx_description
1 polymer ?
#
loop_
_entity_poly.entity_id
_entity_poly.type
_entity_poly.pdbx_seq_one_letter_code
_entity_poly.pdbx_strand_id
1 'polypeptide(L)'
;MKILICGVGAIGSNLAALLACDLKGEHEITVLDKDAIEERNVQAGTQFYQKDQIGMSKVEALQYNIYKWYERNIDIEGESFLAWPVVLENGLFDKQDFDLVIDCFDNQKARQNLQDGWKEYGIEDEWSLLHLGFSDQFTFAIEWAENYEAPSDIKSDFDICTMSGASSFVKMVASLGSLVIQEFIKDGKKMEFIGNKFTRREIK
;
A
#
# COMPACT_ATOMS: atom_id res chain seq x y z
N MET A 1 -1.65 4.61 17.07
CA MET A 1 -0.65 4.83 16.01
C MET A 1 -1.31 5.59 14.87
N LYS A 2 -0.55 6.45 14.24
CA LYS A 2 -0.90 7.12 12.99
C LYS A 2 -0.23 6.39 11.83
N ILE A 3 -1.00 5.89 10.90
CA ILE A 3 -0.56 5.02 9.81
C ILE A 3 -0.81 5.73 8.48
N LEU A 4 0.22 5.85 7.64
CA LEU A 4 0.10 6.36 6.27
C LEU A 4 0.26 5.23 5.27
N ILE A 5 -0.65 5.11 4.31
CA ILE A 5 -0.55 4.18 3.18
C ILE A 5 -0.30 4.99 1.91
N CYS A 6 0.87 4.81 1.32
CA CYS A 6 1.31 5.48 0.10
C CYS A 6 1.03 4.61 -1.13
N GLY A 7 0.15 5.08 -2.00
CA GLY A 7 -0.33 4.35 -3.17
C GLY A 7 -1.53 3.45 -2.85
N VAL A 8 -2.71 3.80 -3.35
CA VAL A 8 -3.93 3.00 -3.15
C VAL A 8 -4.37 2.30 -4.44
N GLY A 9 -3.40 1.74 -5.14
CA GLY A 9 -3.59 0.84 -6.26
C GLY A 9 -4.07 -0.55 -5.83
N ALA A 10 -3.54 -1.59 -6.46
CA ALA A 10 -3.97 -2.97 -6.25
C ALA A 10 -3.75 -3.44 -4.79
N ILE A 11 -2.54 -3.31 -4.23
CA ILE A 11 -2.27 -3.70 -2.84
C ILE A 11 -2.91 -2.70 -1.88
N GLY A 12 -2.58 -1.42 -2.01
CA GLY A 12 -2.91 -0.41 -1.00
C GLY A 12 -4.40 -0.22 -0.78
N SER A 13 -5.24 -0.28 -1.83
CA SER A 13 -6.70 -0.16 -1.67
C SER A 13 -7.30 -1.31 -0.87
N ASN A 14 -6.84 -2.55 -1.10
CA ASN A 14 -7.28 -3.71 -0.33
C ASN A 14 -6.72 -3.70 1.09
N LEU A 15 -5.46 -3.30 1.27
CA LEU A 15 -4.81 -3.20 2.58
C LEU A 15 -5.51 -2.16 3.47
N ALA A 16 -5.80 -0.96 2.93
CA ALA A 16 -6.51 0.08 3.67
C ALA A 16 -7.89 -0.40 4.14
N ALA A 17 -8.62 -1.11 3.27
CA ALA A 17 -9.92 -1.67 3.61
C ALA A 17 -9.82 -2.74 4.73
N LEU A 18 -8.81 -3.61 4.68
CA LEU A 18 -8.56 -4.61 5.72
C LEU A 18 -8.18 -3.95 7.06
N LEU A 19 -7.23 -3.01 7.05
CA LEU A 19 -6.79 -2.34 8.27
C LEU A 19 -7.92 -1.51 8.90
N ALA A 20 -8.71 -0.81 8.10
CA ALA A 20 -9.88 -0.07 8.62
C ALA A 20 -10.90 -0.99 9.31
N CYS A 21 -11.06 -2.22 8.81
CA CYS A 21 -11.91 -3.23 9.43
C CYS A 21 -11.29 -3.83 10.69
N ASP A 22 -10.02 -4.26 10.61
CA ASP A 22 -9.35 -5.04 11.65
C ASP A 22 -8.98 -4.18 12.86
N LEU A 23 -8.53 -2.94 12.64
CA LEU A 23 -8.09 -2.03 13.71
C LEU A 23 -9.25 -1.29 14.41
N LYS A 24 -10.48 -1.43 13.93
CA LYS A 24 -11.73 -0.98 14.57
C LYS A 24 -11.76 0.49 15.00
N GLY A 25 -10.95 1.36 14.38
CA GLY A 25 -10.88 2.78 14.71
C GLY A 25 -10.02 3.11 15.93
N GLU A 26 -9.22 2.16 16.42
CA GLU A 26 -8.25 2.41 17.52
C GLU A 26 -6.98 3.13 17.01
N HIS A 27 -6.81 3.22 15.69
CA HIS A 27 -5.66 3.83 15.00
C HIS A 27 -6.14 4.77 13.91
N GLU A 28 -5.37 5.83 13.66
CA GLU A 28 -5.62 6.75 12.56
C GLU A 28 -4.99 6.18 11.29
N ILE A 29 -5.75 6.05 10.21
CA ILE A 29 -5.28 5.58 8.91
C ILE A 29 -5.46 6.71 7.91
N THR A 30 -4.36 7.13 7.31
CA THR A 30 -4.34 8.11 6.22
C THR A 30 -3.90 7.42 4.94
N VAL A 31 -4.54 7.76 3.82
CA VAL A 31 -4.18 7.23 2.50
C VAL A 31 -3.77 8.35 1.55
N LEU A 32 -2.80 8.04 0.69
CA LEU A 32 -2.21 8.98 -0.25
C LEU A 32 -2.11 8.35 -1.64
N ASP A 33 -2.72 8.99 -2.64
CA ASP A 33 -2.58 8.66 -4.07
C ASP A 33 -3.02 9.87 -4.91
N LYS A 34 -2.32 10.15 -5.99
CA LYS A 34 -2.61 11.29 -6.88
C LYS A 34 -3.54 10.95 -8.04
N ASP A 35 -3.78 9.67 -8.28
CA ASP A 35 -4.45 9.19 -9.48
C ASP A 35 -5.97 9.21 -9.37
N ALA A 36 -6.62 9.33 -10.50
CA ALA A 36 -8.03 9.01 -10.66
C ALA A 36 -8.23 7.54 -11.02
N ILE A 37 -9.43 7.03 -10.79
CA ILE A 37 -9.83 5.68 -11.15
C ILE A 37 -10.01 5.58 -12.66
N GLU A 38 -9.32 4.64 -13.27
CA GLU A 38 -9.42 4.29 -14.68
C GLU A 38 -10.20 2.97 -14.88
N GLU A 39 -10.63 2.71 -16.12
CA GLU A 39 -11.36 1.49 -16.45
C GLU A 39 -10.60 0.22 -16.06
N ARG A 40 -9.27 0.18 -16.29
CA ARG A 40 -8.41 -0.94 -15.91
C ARG A 40 -8.40 -1.22 -14.39
N ASN A 41 -8.61 -0.21 -13.56
CA ASN A 41 -8.62 -0.38 -12.11
C ASN A 41 -9.82 -1.17 -11.60
N VAL A 42 -10.91 -1.20 -12.36
CA VAL A 42 -12.19 -1.84 -11.96
C VAL A 42 -12.48 -3.15 -12.69
N GLN A 43 -11.83 -3.41 -13.83
CA GLN A 43 -12.15 -4.56 -14.69
C GLN A 43 -11.79 -5.91 -14.05
N ALA A 44 -10.63 -6.00 -13.40
CA ALA A 44 -10.09 -7.26 -12.91
C ALA A 44 -10.44 -7.59 -11.45
N GLY A 45 -11.12 -6.68 -10.74
CA GLY A 45 -11.44 -6.84 -9.32
C GLY A 45 -10.19 -6.91 -8.43
N THR A 46 -9.06 -6.37 -8.90
CA THR A 46 -7.79 -6.32 -8.16
C THR A 46 -7.73 -5.14 -7.19
N GLN A 47 -8.52 -4.10 -7.42
CA GLN A 47 -8.57 -2.89 -6.60
C GLN A 47 -9.95 -2.75 -5.93
N PHE A 48 -10.03 -2.00 -4.85
CA PHE A 48 -11.24 -1.83 -4.06
C PHE A 48 -12.14 -0.70 -4.59
N TYR A 49 -12.35 -0.68 -5.94
CA TYR A 49 -13.16 0.32 -6.66
C TYR A 49 -14.29 -0.30 -7.46
N GLN A 50 -15.28 0.52 -7.81
CA GLN A 50 -16.46 0.13 -8.58
C GLN A 50 -16.55 0.90 -9.91
N LYS A 51 -17.30 0.35 -10.88
CA LYS A 51 -17.40 0.94 -12.24
C LYS A 51 -17.99 2.34 -12.28
N ASP A 52 -18.91 2.65 -11.40
CA ASP A 52 -19.55 3.96 -11.28
C ASP A 52 -18.62 5.04 -10.68
N GLN A 53 -17.44 4.64 -10.22
CA GLN A 53 -16.43 5.52 -9.67
C GLN A 53 -15.32 5.90 -10.66
N ILE A 54 -15.40 5.44 -11.93
CA ILE A 54 -14.40 5.81 -12.94
C ILE A 54 -14.37 7.33 -13.11
N GLY A 55 -13.16 7.92 -13.05
CA GLY A 55 -12.92 9.35 -13.09
C GLY A 55 -12.87 10.05 -11.73
N MET A 56 -13.30 9.39 -10.66
CA MET A 56 -13.14 9.92 -9.29
C MET A 56 -11.68 9.80 -8.82
N SER A 57 -11.28 10.64 -7.87
CA SER A 57 -10.04 10.46 -7.13
C SER A 57 -10.02 9.09 -6.45
N LYS A 58 -8.88 8.37 -6.55
CA LYS A 58 -8.74 7.06 -5.89
C LYS A 58 -8.92 7.16 -4.38
N VAL A 59 -8.35 8.17 -3.74
CA VAL A 59 -8.44 8.32 -2.28
C VAL A 59 -9.86 8.64 -1.82
N GLU A 60 -10.58 9.52 -2.51
CA GLU A 60 -11.97 9.84 -2.20
C GLU A 60 -12.90 8.64 -2.38
N ALA A 61 -12.75 7.92 -3.48
CA ALA A 61 -13.55 6.72 -3.74
C ALA A 61 -13.26 5.61 -2.72
N LEU A 62 -12.00 5.44 -2.32
CA LEU A 62 -11.61 4.47 -1.31
C LEU A 62 -12.21 4.82 0.06
N GLN A 63 -12.12 6.08 0.49
CA GLN A 63 -12.73 6.56 1.73
C GLN A 63 -14.24 6.28 1.73
N TYR A 64 -14.93 6.64 0.64
CA TYR A 64 -16.36 6.36 0.48
C TYR A 64 -16.66 4.86 0.56
N ASN A 65 -15.89 4.00 -0.13
CA ASN A 65 -16.10 2.56 -0.13
C ASN A 65 -15.89 1.95 1.25
N ILE A 66 -14.84 2.34 1.96
CA ILE A 66 -14.57 1.87 3.32
C ILE A 66 -15.70 2.28 4.26
N TYR A 67 -16.14 3.53 4.20
CA TYR A 67 -17.28 3.99 5.00
C TYR A 67 -18.56 3.20 4.68
N LYS A 68 -18.85 3.05 3.40
CA LYS A 68 -20.07 2.35 2.94
C LYS A 68 -20.12 0.88 3.36
N TRP A 69 -18.97 0.18 3.34
CA TRP A 69 -18.93 -1.26 3.60
C TRP A 69 -18.68 -1.61 5.06
N TYR A 70 -17.93 -0.79 5.77
CA TYR A 70 -17.47 -1.11 7.13
C TYR A 70 -17.89 -0.09 8.19
N GLU A 71 -18.53 1.02 7.77
CA GLU A 71 -18.88 2.14 8.67
C GLU A 71 -17.63 2.68 9.40
N ARG A 72 -16.48 2.70 8.72
CA ARG A 72 -15.19 3.18 9.22
C ARG A 72 -14.75 4.41 8.44
N ASN A 73 -14.10 5.33 9.13
CA ASN A 73 -13.47 6.50 8.52
C ASN A 73 -11.98 6.24 8.37
N ILE A 74 -11.44 6.70 7.25
CA ILE A 74 -10.01 6.89 7.03
C ILE A 74 -9.80 8.32 6.59
N ASP A 75 -8.62 8.87 6.89
CA ASP A 75 -8.24 10.18 6.43
C ASP A 75 -7.63 10.12 5.04
N ILE A 76 -7.75 11.21 4.31
CA ILE A 76 -7.17 11.34 2.97
C ILE A 76 -6.24 12.53 2.95
N GLU A 77 -5.02 12.32 2.48
CA GLU A 77 -4.14 13.40 2.08
C GLU A 77 -4.48 13.77 0.64
N GLY A 78 -4.97 14.98 0.49
CA GLY A 78 -5.53 15.46 -0.76
C GLY A 78 -4.49 15.84 -1.78
N GLU A 79 -4.98 15.90 -2.97
CA GLU A 79 -4.52 16.50 -4.22
C GLU A 79 -3.01 16.56 -4.50
N SER A 80 -2.61 15.75 -5.47
CA SER A 80 -1.35 15.89 -6.23
C SER A 80 -0.06 15.83 -5.43
N PHE A 81 0.18 14.73 -4.74
CA PHE A 81 1.51 14.47 -4.23
C PHE A 81 2.46 14.06 -5.33
N LEU A 82 3.20 15.04 -5.75
CA LEU A 82 4.47 14.89 -6.39
C LEU A 82 5.41 14.08 -5.47
N ALA A 83 6.41 13.45 -6.03
CA ALA A 83 7.39 12.62 -5.37
C ALA A 83 7.82 13.11 -3.96
N TRP A 84 8.04 12.16 -3.07
CA TRP A 84 8.43 12.32 -1.67
C TRP A 84 9.33 13.51 -1.29
N PRO A 85 10.38 13.91 -2.06
CA PRO A 85 11.16 15.09 -1.73
C PRO A 85 10.33 16.37 -1.66
N VAL A 86 9.32 16.50 -2.53
CA VAL A 86 8.44 17.67 -2.55
C VAL A 86 7.51 17.70 -1.35
N VAL A 87 7.13 16.54 -0.86
CA VAL A 87 6.31 16.38 0.36
C VAL A 87 7.08 16.83 1.58
N LEU A 88 8.34 16.42 1.70
CA LEU A 88 9.23 16.84 2.79
C LEU A 88 9.60 18.33 2.70
N GLU A 89 9.92 18.82 1.49
CA GLU A 89 10.28 20.22 1.27
C GLU A 89 9.12 21.19 1.54
N ASN A 90 7.88 20.77 1.33
CA ASN A 90 6.69 21.61 1.55
C ASN A 90 6.11 21.50 2.98
N GLY A 91 6.75 20.77 3.86
CA GLY A 91 6.31 20.62 5.26
C GLY A 91 4.98 19.88 5.43
N LEU A 92 4.55 19.13 4.40
CA LEU A 92 3.31 18.35 4.42
C LEU A 92 3.37 17.15 5.38
N PHE A 93 4.59 16.72 5.70
CA PHE A 93 4.86 15.88 6.85
C PHE A 93 5.64 16.70 7.86
N ASP A 94 4.94 17.28 8.81
CA ASP A 94 5.63 17.69 10.02
C ASP A 94 6.21 16.42 10.64
N LYS A 95 7.46 16.47 11.08
CA LYS A 95 8.32 15.34 11.46
C LYS A 95 7.74 14.34 12.48
N GLN A 96 6.50 14.53 12.92
CA GLN A 96 5.83 13.72 13.95
C GLN A 96 4.45 13.18 13.54
N ASP A 97 4.08 13.27 12.25
CA ASP A 97 2.70 12.98 11.89
C ASP A 97 2.37 11.49 11.76
N PHE A 98 3.35 10.61 11.50
CA PHE A 98 3.09 9.18 11.32
C PHE A 98 4.07 8.30 12.10
N ASP A 99 3.55 7.27 12.75
CA ASP A 99 4.34 6.24 13.42
C ASP A 99 4.75 5.13 12.43
N LEU A 100 3.91 4.86 11.44
CA LEU A 100 4.11 3.83 10.42
C LEU A 100 3.72 4.34 9.04
N VAL A 101 4.66 4.26 8.11
CA VAL A 101 4.44 4.53 6.68
C VAL A 101 4.49 3.22 5.92
N ILE A 102 3.53 3.01 5.02
CA ILE A 102 3.40 1.78 4.23
C ILE A 102 3.49 2.15 2.76
N ASP A 103 4.53 1.66 2.10
CA ASP A 103 4.74 1.83 0.67
C ASP A 103 4.03 0.75 -0.14
N CYS A 104 3.05 1.17 -0.93
CA CYS A 104 2.36 0.36 -1.92
C CYS A 104 2.47 0.93 -3.34
N PHE A 105 3.44 1.79 -3.60
CA PHE A 105 3.67 2.33 -4.94
C PHE A 105 4.07 1.24 -5.94
N ASP A 106 3.73 1.44 -7.20
CA ASP A 106 3.99 0.53 -8.30
C ASP A 106 5.20 0.92 -9.17
N ASN A 107 5.90 2.01 -8.85
CA ASN A 107 7.05 2.49 -9.60
C ASN A 107 8.30 2.66 -8.73
N GLN A 108 9.46 2.34 -9.31
CA GLN A 108 10.75 2.35 -8.63
C GLN A 108 11.08 3.73 -8.06
N LYS A 109 10.82 4.81 -8.81
CA LYS A 109 11.21 6.16 -8.38
C LYS A 109 10.49 6.58 -7.10
N ALA A 110 9.19 6.34 -7.01
CA ALA A 110 8.42 6.66 -5.81
C ALA A 110 8.89 5.84 -4.61
N ARG A 111 9.13 4.52 -4.82
CA ARG A 111 9.68 3.63 -3.79
C ARG A 111 11.05 4.06 -3.30
N GLN A 112 11.95 4.41 -4.23
CA GLN A 112 13.29 4.87 -3.90
C GLN A 112 13.26 6.18 -3.12
N ASN A 113 12.43 7.15 -3.56
CA ASN A 113 12.29 8.42 -2.86
C ASN A 113 11.79 8.22 -1.42
N LEU A 114 10.85 7.30 -1.21
CA LEU A 114 10.34 6.99 0.12
C LEU A 114 11.44 6.36 1.00
N GLN A 115 12.19 5.41 0.43
CA GLN A 115 13.31 4.75 1.10
C GLN A 115 14.44 5.73 1.45
N ASP A 116 14.77 6.65 0.54
CA ASP A 116 15.80 7.67 0.77
C ASP A 116 15.33 8.65 1.87
N GLY A 117 14.08 9.07 1.84
CA GLY A 117 13.50 9.92 2.88
C GLY A 117 13.50 9.24 4.25
N TRP A 118 13.21 7.93 4.31
CA TRP A 118 13.31 7.19 5.56
C TRP A 118 14.75 7.10 6.09
N LYS A 119 15.72 6.86 5.22
CA LYS A 119 17.15 6.83 5.61
C LYS A 119 17.65 8.18 6.11
N GLU A 120 17.13 9.27 5.56
CA GLU A 120 17.52 10.62 5.92
C GLU A 120 16.85 11.10 7.22
N TYR A 121 15.58 10.80 7.40
CA TYR A 121 14.77 11.35 8.50
C TYR A 121 14.14 10.30 9.39
N GLY A 122 13.72 9.16 8.84
CA GLY A 122 12.89 8.18 9.55
C GLY A 122 13.56 7.51 10.74
N ILE A 123 14.89 7.34 10.68
CA ILE A 123 15.67 6.74 11.76
C ILE A 123 15.75 7.70 12.95
N GLU A 124 15.96 8.99 12.71
CA GLU A 124 16.04 10.01 13.75
C GLU A 124 14.67 10.35 14.34
N ASP A 125 13.64 10.36 13.49
CA ASP A 125 12.27 10.70 13.88
C ASP A 125 11.45 9.47 14.35
N GLU A 126 12.10 8.30 14.46
CA GLU A 126 11.55 7.05 15.02
C GLU A 126 10.29 6.48 14.32
N TRP A 127 10.02 6.86 13.06
CA TRP A 127 8.95 6.25 12.30
C TRP A 127 9.40 5.03 11.50
N SER A 128 8.52 4.07 11.33
CA SER A 128 8.80 2.81 10.64
C SER A 128 8.29 2.85 9.20
N LEU A 129 9.04 2.23 8.27
CA LEU A 129 8.63 2.10 6.87
C LEU A 129 8.56 0.62 6.47
N LEU A 130 7.41 0.23 5.93
CA LEU A 130 7.13 -1.11 5.41
C LEU A 130 6.82 -1.04 3.92
N HIS A 131 7.54 -1.80 3.11
CA HIS A 131 7.31 -1.91 1.67
C HIS A 131 6.50 -3.15 1.32
N LEU A 132 5.44 -2.98 0.51
CA LEU A 132 4.66 -4.06 -0.07
C LEU A 132 4.71 -3.99 -1.59
N GLY A 133 5.08 -5.08 -2.23
CA GLY A 133 5.15 -5.14 -3.68
C GLY A 133 4.90 -6.54 -4.23
N PHE A 134 4.62 -6.60 -5.52
CA PHE A 134 4.56 -7.84 -6.28
C PHE A 134 5.02 -7.61 -7.73
N SER A 135 5.39 -8.71 -8.41
CA SER A 135 5.81 -8.69 -9.80
C SER A 135 4.81 -9.40 -10.73
N ASP A 136 5.00 -9.24 -12.02
CA ASP A 136 4.29 -9.95 -13.09
C ASP A 136 4.47 -11.49 -13.05
N GLN A 137 5.51 -11.96 -12.38
CA GLN A 137 5.75 -13.39 -12.15
C GLN A 137 5.04 -13.94 -10.90
N PHE A 138 4.16 -13.16 -10.30
CA PHE A 138 3.51 -13.46 -9.02
C PHE A 138 4.52 -13.75 -7.90
N THR A 139 5.63 -13.06 -7.89
CA THR A 139 6.47 -12.92 -6.70
C THR A 139 5.99 -11.73 -5.88
N PHE A 140 6.15 -11.79 -4.58
CA PHE A 140 5.82 -10.68 -3.69
C PHE A 140 6.87 -10.52 -2.61
N ALA A 141 6.96 -9.30 -2.11
CA ALA A 141 7.80 -8.95 -0.97
C ALA A 141 7.02 -8.04 -0.02
N ILE A 142 7.18 -8.30 1.27
CA ILE A 142 6.74 -7.48 2.39
C ILE A 142 7.97 -7.33 3.26
N GLU A 143 8.63 -6.18 3.20
CA GLU A 143 9.96 -5.95 3.76
C GLU A 143 10.02 -4.61 4.48
N TRP A 144 10.69 -4.59 5.63
CA TRP A 144 10.98 -3.36 6.35
C TRP A 144 12.14 -2.61 5.71
N ALA A 145 12.14 -1.29 5.85
CA ALA A 145 13.10 -0.40 5.20
C ALA A 145 14.56 -0.72 5.49
N GLU A 146 14.86 -1.34 6.63
CA GLU A 146 16.20 -1.74 7.03
C GLU A 146 16.83 -2.73 6.05
N ASN A 147 16.03 -3.60 5.43
CA ASN A 147 16.48 -4.66 4.53
C ASN A 147 16.06 -4.43 3.07
N TYR A 148 15.27 -3.38 2.81
CA TYR A 148 14.66 -3.17 1.51
C TYR A 148 15.61 -2.50 0.51
N GLU A 149 15.62 -3.05 -0.71
CA GLU A 149 16.21 -2.44 -1.90
C GLU A 149 15.12 -2.28 -2.97
N ALA A 150 14.90 -1.05 -3.45
CA ALA A 150 13.89 -0.80 -4.46
C ALA A 150 14.20 -1.57 -5.75
N PRO A 151 13.30 -2.46 -6.20
CA PRO A 151 13.52 -3.22 -7.42
C PRO A 151 13.56 -2.30 -8.63
N SER A 152 14.37 -2.64 -9.63
CA SER A 152 14.38 -1.93 -10.90
C SER A 152 13.02 -2.08 -11.61
N ASP A 153 12.54 -0.99 -12.22
CA ASP A 153 11.35 -1.06 -13.06
C ASP A 153 11.62 -1.99 -14.24
N ILE A 154 10.99 -3.14 -14.22
CA ILE A 154 10.95 -4.03 -15.38
C ILE A 154 9.87 -3.45 -16.28
N LYS A 155 10.26 -2.95 -17.47
CA LYS A 155 9.29 -2.61 -18.51
C LYS A 155 8.64 -3.92 -18.96
N SER A 156 7.57 -4.29 -18.32
CA SER A 156 6.71 -5.36 -18.82
C SER A 156 5.55 -4.69 -19.56
N ASP A 157 5.34 -5.12 -20.81
CA ASP A 157 4.13 -4.78 -21.58
C ASP A 157 2.88 -5.45 -20.96
N PHE A 158 3.03 -6.11 -19.83
CA PHE A 158 2.01 -6.91 -19.18
C PHE A 158 1.41 -6.17 -17.99
N ASP A 159 0.11 -5.88 -18.07
CA ASP A 159 -0.66 -5.44 -16.90
C ASP A 159 -1.08 -6.67 -16.07
N ILE A 160 -0.41 -6.87 -14.95
CA ILE A 160 -0.71 -7.99 -14.04
C ILE A 160 -2.18 -7.99 -13.60
N CYS A 161 -2.82 -6.83 -13.54
CA CYS A 161 -4.22 -6.72 -13.15
C CYS A 161 -5.17 -7.42 -14.13
N THR A 162 -4.73 -7.70 -15.36
CA THR A 162 -5.51 -8.44 -16.36
C THR A 162 -5.30 -9.96 -16.33
N MET A 163 -4.35 -10.42 -15.53
CA MET A 163 -3.99 -11.85 -15.48
C MET A 163 -4.97 -12.66 -14.64
N SER A 164 -5.21 -13.90 -15.08
CA SER A 164 -6.01 -14.85 -14.29
C SER A 164 -5.37 -15.12 -12.94
N GLY A 165 -6.14 -14.96 -11.86
CA GLY A 165 -5.68 -15.14 -10.48
C GLY A 165 -5.03 -13.90 -9.85
N ALA A 166 -4.87 -12.80 -10.59
CA ALA A 166 -4.29 -11.57 -10.05
C ALA A 166 -5.07 -11.01 -8.85
N SER A 167 -6.40 -11.01 -8.94
CA SER A 167 -7.24 -10.53 -7.84
C SER A 167 -7.02 -11.31 -6.54
N SER A 168 -6.98 -12.65 -6.61
CA SER A 168 -6.72 -13.50 -5.44
C SER A 168 -5.32 -13.30 -4.88
N PHE A 169 -4.34 -13.15 -5.79
CA PHE A 169 -2.94 -12.95 -5.40
C PHE A 169 -2.74 -11.61 -4.69
N VAL A 170 -3.26 -10.52 -5.25
CA VAL A 170 -3.20 -9.18 -4.65
C VAL A 170 -3.84 -9.16 -3.27
N LYS A 171 -5.03 -9.76 -3.13
CA LYS A 171 -5.73 -9.84 -1.84
C LYS A 171 -4.97 -10.68 -0.83
N MET A 172 -4.28 -11.75 -1.26
CA MET A 172 -3.38 -12.52 -0.41
C MET A 172 -2.23 -11.66 0.10
N VAL A 173 -1.56 -10.90 -0.77
CA VAL A 173 -0.46 -10.01 -0.37
C VAL A 173 -0.95 -8.93 0.60
N ALA A 174 -2.09 -8.28 0.31
CA ALA A 174 -2.69 -7.30 1.20
C ALA A 174 -3.06 -7.90 2.57
N SER A 175 -3.59 -9.13 2.60
CA SER A 175 -3.93 -9.82 3.85
C SER A 175 -2.69 -10.18 4.67
N LEU A 176 -1.61 -10.63 4.03
CA LEU A 176 -0.33 -10.87 4.71
C LEU A 176 0.26 -9.56 5.25
N GLY A 177 0.19 -8.47 4.47
CA GLY A 177 0.59 -7.13 4.92
C GLY A 177 -0.20 -6.68 6.15
N SER A 178 -1.52 -6.87 6.14
CA SER A 178 -2.37 -6.55 7.31
C SER A 178 -1.93 -7.32 8.56
N LEU A 179 -1.61 -8.61 8.45
CA LEU A 179 -1.12 -9.41 9.58
C LEU A 179 0.23 -8.92 10.09
N VAL A 180 1.18 -8.59 9.20
CA VAL A 180 2.48 -8.02 9.56
C VAL A 180 2.31 -6.73 10.36
N ILE A 181 1.44 -5.85 9.89
CA ILE A 181 1.16 -4.56 10.53
C ILE A 181 0.51 -4.76 11.90
N GLN A 182 -0.46 -5.67 12.03
CA GLN A 182 -1.11 -5.96 13.30
C GLN A 182 -0.14 -6.52 14.35
N GLU A 183 0.78 -7.42 13.96
CA GLU A 183 1.82 -7.92 14.86
C GLU A 183 2.82 -6.81 15.25
N PHE A 184 3.15 -5.92 14.33
CA PHE A 184 3.98 -4.76 14.64
C PHE A 184 3.29 -3.80 15.62
N ILE A 185 2.02 -3.48 15.39
CA ILE A 185 1.23 -2.61 16.30
C ILE A 185 1.16 -3.21 17.70
N LYS A 186 0.96 -4.53 17.79
CA LYS A 186 0.77 -5.23 19.04
C LYS A 186 2.05 -5.34 19.88
N ASP A 187 3.15 -5.73 19.26
CA ASP A 187 4.36 -6.16 19.96
C ASP A 187 5.65 -5.48 19.45
N GLY A 188 5.57 -4.56 18.47
CA GLY A 188 6.75 -4.00 17.80
C GLY A 188 7.51 -5.00 16.92
N LYS A 189 6.93 -6.17 16.67
CA LYS A 189 7.61 -7.26 15.98
C LYS A 189 7.62 -7.03 14.47
N LYS A 190 8.79 -6.87 13.90
CA LYS A 190 9.01 -6.75 12.45
C LYS A 190 9.13 -8.14 11.82
N MET A 191 8.09 -8.54 11.07
CA MET A 191 8.08 -9.76 10.25
C MET A 191 8.19 -9.40 8.79
N GLU A 192 8.84 -10.24 8.00
CA GLU A 192 9.01 -10.08 6.56
C GLU A 192 8.54 -11.33 5.83
N PHE A 193 8.02 -11.14 4.62
CA PHE A 193 7.60 -12.24 3.76
C PHE A 193 8.08 -11.98 2.34
N ILE A 194 8.87 -12.91 1.83
CA ILE A 194 9.26 -12.96 0.41
C ILE A 194 8.76 -14.29 -0.14
N GLY A 195 7.99 -14.24 -1.19
CA GLY A 195 7.39 -15.43 -1.74
C GLY A 195 7.23 -15.39 -3.25
N ASN A 196 7.07 -16.55 -3.83
CA ASN A 196 6.71 -16.69 -5.22
C ASN A 196 5.45 -17.56 -5.36
N LYS A 197 4.85 -17.53 -6.55
CA LYS A 197 3.67 -18.26 -6.92
C LYS A 197 3.83 -19.75 -6.57
N PHE A 198 3.16 -20.17 -5.51
CA PHE A 198 2.79 -21.53 -5.17
C PHE A 198 3.76 -22.66 -5.54
N THR A 199 4.48 -23.17 -4.57
CA THR A 199 4.99 -24.54 -4.64
C THR A 199 3.77 -25.47 -4.63
N ARG A 200 3.32 -25.90 -5.80
CA ARG A 200 2.19 -26.80 -5.94
C ARG A 200 2.62 -28.18 -5.46
N ARG A 201 2.16 -28.61 -4.30
CA ARG A 201 2.28 -30.02 -3.90
C ARG A 201 1.03 -30.74 -4.42
N GLU A 202 1.17 -31.59 -5.42
CA GLU A 202 0.09 -32.50 -5.79
C GLU A 202 -0.08 -33.50 -4.66
N ILE A 203 -1.25 -33.49 -4.04
CA ILE A 203 -1.66 -34.55 -3.13
C ILE A 203 -2.26 -35.64 -4.02
N LYS A 204 -1.55 -36.74 -4.14
CA LYS A 204 -2.05 -37.95 -4.79
C LYS A 204 -3.04 -38.68 -3.92
#